data_17458c928f67dc48ea0917b67cec47d4
#
_entry.id   17458c928f67dc48ea0917b67cec47d4
#
_cell.length_a   1.000
_cell.length_b   1.000
_cell.length_c   1.000
_cell.angle_alpha   90.00
_cell.angle_beta   90.00
_cell.angle_gamma   90.00
#
_symmetry.space_group_name_H-M   'P 1'
#
loop_
_entity.id
_entity.type
_entity.pdbx_description
1 polymer ?
#
loop_
_entity_poly.entity_id
_entity_poly.type
_entity_poly.pdbx_seq_one_letter_code
_entity_poly.pdbx_strand_id
1 'polypeptide(L)'
;MEKNLTTGSILKSILYFSLPYLLSYFLQTLYGMADLFIIGQFEDISNITAVSIGSQVMHMLTVMIVGLAMGATVNIGQAIGAGNKKQAARSIGNTVILFMMLAIVGSAGLLFFIRPIVEVMSTPQEAVPETVIYLTICFLGIPFITAYNIISSIFRGMGDSKSPMYFVAAACIVNIILDYIFIGGLHMGAAGAALGTTCSQTISVIIAFVVIMKKKTGISLSKNDFKIDRKTMSRLLKIGVPVALQDGFIQIAFIIITVIANRRGL
;
A
#
# COMPACT_ATOMS: atom_id res chain seq x y z
N MET A 1 -8.06 -21.01 11.88
CA MET A 1 -7.82 -22.20 11.03
C MET A 1 -7.76 -21.72 9.59
N GLU A 2 -6.64 -21.92 8.92
CA GLU A 2 -6.52 -21.68 7.48
C GLU A 2 -7.45 -22.67 6.75
N LYS A 3 -8.37 -22.14 5.97
CA LYS A 3 -9.27 -23.00 5.21
C LYS A 3 -8.48 -23.56 4.02
N ASN A 4 -8.46 -24.88 3.90
CA ASN A 4 -7.86 -25.52 2.75
C ASN A 4 -8.67 -25.15 1.48
N LEU A 5 -8.13 -24.29 0.63
CA LEU A 5 -8.79 -23.82 -0.60
C LEU A 5 -8.62 -24.82 -1.77
N THR A 6 -7.85 -25.91 -1.57
CA THR A 6 -7.63 -26.93 -2.61
C THR A 6 -8.74 -28.00 -2.65
N THR A 7 -9.68 -27.97 -1.70
CA THR A 7 -10.77 -28.95 -1.58
C THR A 7 -12.12 -28.25 -1.49
N GLY A 8 -13.14 -28.86 -2.06
CA GLY A 8 -14.53 -28.39 -2.02
C GLY A 8 -14.97 -27.60 -3.26
N SER A 9 -16.05 -26.82 -3.16
CA SER A 9 -16.60 -26.02 -4.27
C SER A 9 -15.71 -24.82 -4.55
N ILE A 10 -15.22 -24.72 -5.78
CA ILE A 10 -14.38 -23.61 -6.26
C ILE A 10 -15.09 -22.25 -6.09
N LEU A 11 -16.34 -22.16 -6.50
CA LEU A 11 -17.13 -20.93 -6.39
C LEU A 11 -17.25 -20.45 -4.93
N LYS A 12 -17.53 -21.37 -4.02
CA LYS A 12 -17.65 -21.08 -2.58
C LYS A 12 -16.31 -20.59 -1.99
N SER A 13 -15.18 -21.17 -2.44
CA SER A 13 -13.84 -20.78 -2.03
C SER A 13 -13.46 -19.40 -2.55
N ILE A 14 -13.79 -19.09 -3.83
CA ILE A 14 -13.59 -17.78 -4.43
C ILE A 14 -14.38 -16.72 -3.67
N LEU A 15 -15.69 -16.91 -3.46
CA LEU A 15 -16.53 -15.95 -2.74
C LEU A 15 -16.05 -15.70 -1.30
N TYR A 16 -15.66 -16.76 -0.60
CA TYR A 16 -15.14 -16.66 0.77
C TYR A 16 -13.84 -15.87 0.84
N PHE A 17 -12.96 -15.99 -0.16
CA PHE A 17 -11.70 -15.29 -0.23
C PHE A 17 -11.86 -13.85 -0.72
N SER A 18 -12.72 -13.62 -1.73
CA SER A 18 -12.86 -12.32 -2.37
C SER A 18 -13.61 -11.31 -1.51
N LEU A 19 -14.60 -11.75 -0.69
CA LEU A 19 -15.41 -10.83 0.11
C LEU A 19 -14.57 -10.01 1.13
N PRO A 20 -13.68 -10.60 1.96
CA PRO A 20 -12.80 -9.83 2.83
C PRO A 20 -11.80 -8.96 2.05
N TYR A 21 -11.37 -9.40 0.87
CA TYR A 21 -10.49 -8.62 0.01
C TYR A 21 -11.18 -7.38 -0.55
N LEU A 22 -12.42 -7.51 -1.05
CA LEU A 22 -13.25 -6.39 -1.48
C LEU A 22 -13.52 -5.40 -0.35
N LEU A 23 -13.81 -5.91 0.85
CA LEU A 23 -14.02 -5.06 2.02
C LEU A 23 -12.74 -4.31 2.41
N SER A 24 -11.57 -4.94 2.29
CA SER A 24 -10.28 -4.25 2.49
C SER A 24 -10.09 -3.09 1.53
N TYR A 25 -10.44 -3.30 0.25
CA TYR A 25 -10.33 -2.28 -0.77
C TYR A 25 -11.29 -1.11 -0.52
N PHE A 26 -12.53 -1.43 -0.12
CA PHE A 26 -13.53 -0.44 0.26
C PHE A 26 -13.08 0.41 1.47
N LEU A 27 -12.53 -0.24 2.51
CA LEU A 27 -11.99 0.47 3.68
C LEU A 27 -10.81 1.39 3.31
N GLN A 28 -9.94 0.97 2.40
CA GLN A 28 -8.86 1.84 1.90
C GLN A 28 -9.38 3.06 1.17
N THR A 29 -10.45 2.92 0.39
CA THR A 29 -11.09 4.05 -0.27
C THR A 29 -11.74 4.99 0.75
N LEU A 30 -12.40 4.43 1.76
CA LEU A 30 -13.05 5.22 2.81
C LEU A 30 -12.06 6.08 3.60
N TYR A 31 -10.90 5.54 4.00
CA TYR A 31 -9.96 6.37 4.77
C TYR A 31 -9.37 7.49 3.91
N GLY A 32 -9.08 7.27 2.63
CA GLY A 32 -8.64 8.34 1.74
C GLY A 32 -9.69 9.43 1.54
N MET A 33 -10.99 9.08 1.56
CA MET A 33 -12.07 10.07 1.57
C MET A 33 -12.17 10.79 2.92
N ALA A 34 -11.93 10.08 4.02
CA ALA A 34 -11.95 10.67 5.36
C ALA A 34 -10.86 11.72 5.54
N ASP A 35 -9.63 11.47 5.05
CA ASP A 35 -8.54 12.46 5.07
C ASP A 35 -8.98 13.78 4.41
N LEU A 36 -9.57 13.70 3.19
CA LEU A 36 -10.04 14.86 2.46
C LEU A 36 -11.24 15.55 3.16
N PHE A 37 -12.12 14.78 3.77
CA PHE A 37 -13.26 15.32 4.50
C PHE A 37 -12.82 16.05 5.77
N ILE A 38 -11.88 15.47 6.53
CA ILE A 38 -11.38 16.06 7.77
C ILE A 38 -10.60 17.34 7.48
N ILE A 39 -9.67 17.31 6.50
CA ILE A 39 -8.90 18.51 6.16
C ILE A 39 -9.80 19.61 5.63
N GLY A 40 -10.86 19.27 4.91
CA GLY A 40 -11.86 20.24 4.42
C GLY A 40 -12.69 20.91 5.51
N GLN A 41 -12.72 20.37 6.74
CA GLN A 41 -13.42 20.97 7.87
C GLN A 41 -12.58 21.98 8.64
N PHE A 42 -11.25 21.81 8.66
CA PHE A 42 -10.37 22.53 9.58
C PHE A 42 -9.37 23.46 8.88
N GLU A 43 -9.11 23.25 7.58
CA GLU A 43 -8.01 23.88 6.88
C GLU A 43 -8.46 24.61 5.61
N ASP A 44 -7.58 25.45 5.08
CA ASP A 44 -7.82 26.25 3.90
C ASP A 44 -7.74 25.47 2.58
N ILE A 45 -8.13 26.11 1.48
CA ILE A 45 -8.14 25.52 0.13
C ILE A 45 -6.73 25.07 -0.31
N SER A 46 -5.67 25.75 0.14
CA SER A 46 -4.29 25.40 -0.20
C SER A 46 -3.92 24.04 0.38
N ASN A 47 -4.24 23.80 1.65
CA ASN A 47 -4.03 22.51 2.33
C ASN A 47 -4.88 21.39 1.72
N ILE A 48 -6.17 21.65 1.42
CA ILE A 48 -7.06 20.69 0.78
C ILE A 48 -6.51 20.27 -0.60
N THR A 49 -6.06 21.25 -1.39
CA THR A 49 -5.47 21.02 -2.71
C THR A 49 -4.19 20.20 -2.60
N ALA A 50 -3.33 20.51 -1.63
CA ALA A 50 -2.08 19.79 -1.38
C ALA A 50 -2.33 18.32 -1.04
N VAL A 51 -3.27 18.02 -0.14
CA VAL A 51 -3.63 16.64 0.22
C VAL A 51 -4.29 15.94 -0.96
N SER A 52 -5.15 16.60 -1.73
CA SER A 52 -5.79 16.01 -2.90
C SER A 52 -4.76 15.57 -3.96
N ILE A 53 -3.84 16.46 -4.32
CA ILE A 53 -2.79 16.17 -5.32
C ILE A 53 -1.80 15.15 -4.77
N GLY A 54 -1.35 15.33 -3.53
CA GLY A 54 -0.40 14.43 -2.89
C GLY A 54 -0.95 13.02 -2.72
N SER A 55 -2.20 12.87 -2.29
CA SER A 55 -2.86 11.57 -2.15
C SER A 55 -3.05 10.87 -3.49
N GLN A 56 -3.28 11.60 -4.59
CA GLN A 56 -3.35 11.02 -5.93
C GLN A 56 -2.00 10.42 -6.37
N VAL A 57 -0.90 11.13 -6.10
CA VAL A 57 0.46 10.61 -6.35
C VAL A 57 0.73 9.36 -5.50
N MET A 58 0.39 9.41 -4.21
CA MET A 58 0.56 8.28 -3.31
C MET A 58 -0.32 7.09 -3.68
N HIS A 59 -1.54 7.34 -4.14
CA HIS A 59 -2.43 6.29 -4.63
C HIS A 59 -1.84 5.56 -5.83
N MET A 60 -1.31 6.29 -6.83
CA MET A 60 -0.63 5.70 -7.98
C MET A 60 0.54 4.80 -7.54
N LEU A 61 1.41 5.28 -6.65
CA LEU A 61 2.53 4.51 -6.14
C LEU A 61 2.08 3.25 -5.39
N THR A 62 1.05 3.38 -4.54
CA THR A 62 0.50 2.27 -3.77
C THR A 62 -0.10 1.20 -4.68
N VAL A 63 -0.86 1.58 -5.70
CA VAL A 63 -1.46 0.66 -6.66
C VAL A 63 -0.37 -0.09 -7.43
N MET A 64 0.70 0.57 -7.84
CA MET A 64 1.85 -0.08 -8.49
C MET A 64 2.56 -1.07 -7.54
N ILE A 65 2.74 -0.73 -6.27
CA ILE A 65 3.30 -1.63 -5.25
C ILE A 65 2.40 -2.86 -5.07
N VAL A 66 1.09 -2.67 -4.97
CA VAL A 66 0.10 -3.76 -4.84
C VAL A 66 0.11 -4.66 -6.08
N GLY A 67 0.13 -4.07 -7.28
CA GLY A 67 0.22 -4.80 -8.54
C GLY A 67 1.50 -5.65 -8.62
N LEU A 68 2.64 -5.06 -8.24
CA LEU A 68 3.90 -5.78 -8.18
C LEU A 68 3.85 -6.92 -7.13
N ALA A 69 3.21 -6.68 -5.98
CA ALA A 69 3.03 -7.66 -4.90
C ALA A 69 2.07 -8.82 -5.28
N MET A 70 1.27 -8.65 -6.35
CA MET A 70 0.47 -9.75 -6.89
C MET A 70 1.35 -10.93 -7.32
N GLY A 71 2.55 -10.65 -7.86
CA GLY A 71 3.54 -11.69 -8.16
C GLY A 71 3.89 -12.55 -6.95
N ALA A 72 4.03 -11.94 -5.78
CA ALA A 72 4.28 -12.65 -4.53
C ALA A 72 3.06 -13.48 -4.10
N THR A 73 1.87 -12.89 -4.12
CA THR A 73 0.61 -13.58 -3.78
C THR A 73 0.44 -14.85 -4.60
N VAL A 74 0.63 -14.78 -5.93
CA VAL A 74 0.48 -15.92 -6.84
C VAL A 74 1.55 -16.98 -6.61
N ASN A 75 2.83 -16.59 -6.51
CA ASN A 75 3.92 -17.56 -6.31
C ASN A 75 3.81 -18.29 -4.97
N ILE A 76 3.46 -17.57 -3.89
CA ILE A 76 3.25 -18.18 -2.58
C ILE A 76 2.04 -19.12 -2.63
N GLY A 77 0.92 -18.67 -3.21
CA GLY A 77 -0.29 -19.48 -3.34
C GLY A 77 -0.08 -20.76 -4.14
N GLN A 78 0.65 -20.70 -5.25
CA GLN A 78 1.00 -21.88 -6.05
C GLN A 78 1.90 -22.85 -5.27
N ALA A 79 2.89 -22.34 -4.53
CA ALA A 79 3.78 -23.17 -3.73
C ALA A 79 3.03 -23.88 -2.59
N ILE A 80 2.11 -23.19 -1.93
CA ILE A 80 1.28 -23.75 -0.86
C ILE A 80 0.28 -24.76 -1.42
N GLY A 81 -0.39 -24.43 -2.52
CA GLY A 81 -1.32 -25.35 -3.20
C GLY A 81 -0.63 -26.64 -3.68
N ALA A 82 0.64 -26.57 -4.07
CA ALA A 82 1.46 -27.72 -4.41
C ALA A 82 2.05 -28.46 -3.19
N GLY A 83 1.76 -28.03 -1.96
CA GLY A 83 2.32 -28.61 -0.73
C GLY A 83 3.81 -28.32 -0.50
N ASN A 84 4.43 -27.45 -1.33
CA ASN A 84 5.85 -27.14 -1.27
C ASN A 84 6.16 -25.98 -0.31
N LYS A 85 6.18 -26.29 0.98
CA LYS A 85 6.46 -25.30 2.04
C LYS A 85 7.81 -24.62 1.91
N LYS A 86 8.83 -25.34 1.41
CA LYS A 86 10.17 -24.78 1.21
C LYS A 86 10.20 -23.72 0.11
N GLN A 87 9.47 -23.95 -0.99
CA GLN A 87 9.32 -22.97 -2.05
C GLN A 87 8.50 -21.76 -1.58
N ALA A 88 7.46 -21.98 -0.78
CA ALA A 88 6.69 -20.88 -0.18
C ALA A 88 7.57 -20.01 0.72
N ALA A 89 8.37 -20.61 1.61
CA ALA A 89 9.31 -19.89 2.49
C ALA A 89 10.31 -19.06 1.68
N ARG A 90 10.91 -19.64 0.62
CA ARG A 90 11.80 -18.89 -0.29
C ARG A 90 11.09 -17.73 -0.99
N SER A 91 9.88 -17.94 -1.47
CA SER A 91 9.09 -16.87 -2.11
C SER A 91 8.82 -15.73 -1.13
N ILE A 92 8.47 -16.03 0.13
CA ILE A 92 8.28 -15.03 1.18
C ILE A 92 9.57 -14.25 1.43
N GLY A 93 10.70 -14.93 1.68
CA GLY A 93 11.98 -14.27 1.95
C GLY A 93 12.46 -13.38 0.81
N ASN A 94 12.36 -13.87 -0.44
CA ASN A 94 12.74 -13.10 -1.62
C ASN A 94 11.78 -11.91 -1.88
N THR A 95 10.50 -12.07 -1.58
CA THR A 95 9.54 -10.96 -1.63
C THR A 95 9.94 -9.84 -0.68
N VAL A 96 10.23 -10.16 0.58
CA VAL A 96 10.63 -9.17 1.58
C VAL A 96 11.88 -8.42 1.12
N ILE A 97 12.93 -9.12 0.68
CA ILE A 97 14.17 -8.48 0.22
C ILE A 97 13.91 -7.57 -0.99
N LEU A 98 13.25 -8.10 -2.03
CA LEU A 98 13.01 -7.36 -3.26
C LEU A 98 12.27 -6.04 -2.99
N PHE A 99 11.18 -6.13 -2.25
CA PHE A 99 10.32 -4.97 -2.00
C PHE A 99 10.93 -3.98 -1.02
N MET A 100 11.64 -4.44 0.01
CA MET A 100 12.33 -3.52 0.92
C MET A 100 13.47 -2.77 0.20
N MET A 101 14.20 -3.43 -0.69
CA MET A 101 15.18 -2.75 -1.55
C MET A 101 14.50 -1.72 -2.46
N LEU A 102 13.41 -2.11 -3.12
CA LEU A 102 12.64 -1.19 -3.98
C LEU A 102 12.06 -0.02 -3.18
N ALA A 103 11.58 -0.26 -1.96
CA ALA A 103 11.04 0.78 -1.10
C ALA A 103 12.10 1.81 -0.69
N ILE A 104 13.28 1.34 -0.27
CA ILE A 104 14.37 2.24 0.15
C ILE A 104 14.90 3.05 -1.03
N VAL A 105 15.21 2.38 -2.15
CA VAL A 105 15.72 3.04 -3.37
C VAL A 105 14.65 3.96 -3.97
N GLY A 106 13.41 3.50 -4.03
CA GLY A 106 12.27 4.27 -4.53
C GLY A 106 11.99 5.51 -3.66
N SER A 107 11.97 5.36 -2.33
CA SER A 107 11.80 6.48 -1.40
C SER A 107 12.90 7.54 -1.60
N ALA A 108 14.16 7.13 -1.64
CA ALA A 108 15.28 8.04 -1.88
C ALA A 108 15.17 8.75 -3.24
N GLY A 109 14.83 8.01 -4.30
CA GLY A 109 14.61 8.59 -5.63
C GLY A 109 13.45 9.58 -5.66
N LEU A 110 12.30 9.22 -5.08
CA LEU A 110 11.12 10.09 -5.04
C LEU A 110 11.37 11.36 -4.22
N LEU A 111 12.10 11.26 -3.11
CA LEU A 111 12.52 12.44 -2.33
C LEU A 111 13.39 13.39 -3.16
N PHE A 112 14.26 12.87 -4.01
CA PHE A 112 15.08 13.69 -4.90
C PHE A 112 14.25 14.38 -5.99
N PHE A 113 13.18 13.72 -6.48
CA PHE A 113 12.34 14.23 -7.56
C PHE A 113 11.04 14.91 -7.10
N ILE A 114 10.89 15.27 -5.83
CA ILE A 114 9.65 15.88 -5.31
C ILE A 114 9.24 17.12 -6.12
N ARG A 115 10.14 18.07 -6.33
CA ARG A 115 9.83 19.32 -7.06
C ARG A 115 9.36 19.05 -8.49
N PRO A 116 10.10 18.28 -9.33
CA PRO A 116 9.61 17.86 -10.63
C PRO A 116 8.23 17.18 -10.60
N ILE A 117 7.94 16.35 -9.61
CA ILE A 117 6.62 15.70 -9.47
C ILE A 117 5.53 16.75 -9.26
N VAL A 118 5.74 17.69 -8.35
CA VAL A 118 4.78 18.76 -8.05
C VAL A 118 4.54 19.65 -9.26
N GLU A 119 5.58 19.95 -10.06
CA GLU A 119 5.47 20.71 -11.31
C GLU A 119 4.68 19.95 -12.39
N VAL A 120 4.97 18.65 -12.58
CA VAL A 120 4.23 17.79 -13.55
C VAL A 120 2.75 17.70 -13.18
N MET A 121 2.41 17.67 -11.89
CA MET A 121 1.03 17.68 -11.41
C MET A 121 0.30 19.01 -11.66
N SER A 122 1.00 20.04 -12.16
CA SER A 122 0.46 21.41 -12.36
C SER A 122 -0.17 21.96 -11.09
N THR A 123 0.49 21.74 -9.95
CA THR A 123 0.04 22.19 -8.63
C THR A 123 -0.07 23.71 -8.60
N PRO A 124 -1.21 24.30 -8.15
CA PRO A 124 -1.32 25.73 -7.96
C PRO A 124 -0.20 26.28 -7.05
N GLN A 125 0.35 27.46 -7.38
CA GLN A 125 1.51 28.00 -6.67
C GLN A 125 1.32 28.14 -5.17
N GLU A 126 0.10 28.46 -4.74
CA GLU A 126 -0.29 28.60 -3.33
C GLU A 126 -0.22 27.26 -2.58
N ALA A 127 -0.46 26.13 -3.26
CA ALA A 127 -0.46 24.80 -2.67
C ALA A 127 0.90 24.08 -2.79
N VAL A 128 1.87 24.61 -3.54
CA VAL A 128 3.18 23.98 -3.75
C VAL A 128 3.92 23.68 -2.44
N PRO A 129 4.07 24.62 -1.49
CA PRO A 129 4.78 24.36 -0.25
C PRO A 129 4.17 23.18 0.53
N GLU A 130 2.84 23.19 0.70
CA GLU A 130 2.10 22.19 1.44
C GLU A 130 2.12 20.81 0.74
N THR A 131 2.07 20.80 -0.59
CA THR A 131 2.20 19.56 -1.39
C THR A 131 3.60 18.95 -1.23
N VAL A 132 4.66 19.76 -1.23
CA VAL A 132 6.03 19.30 -0.99
C VAL A 132 6.18 18.71 0.40
N ILE A 133 5.62 19.35 1.43
CA ILE A 133 5.65 18.85 2.81
C ILE A 133 4.90 17.51 2.89
N TYR A 134 3.67 17.44 2.36
CA TYR A 134 2.87 16.22 2.31
C TYR A 134 3.63 15.05 1.67
N LEU A 135 4.13 15.27 0.45
CA LEU A 135 4.86 14.24 -0.29
C LEU A 135 6.18 13.84 0.40
N THR A 136 6.88 14.77 1.04
CA THR A 136 8.11 14.46 1.79
C THR A 136 7.82 13.47 2.89
N ILE A 137 6.80 13.71 3.71
CA ILE A 137 6.41 12.84 4.82
C ILE A 137 5.95 11.47 4.28
N CYS A 138 5.10 11.47 3.26
CA CYS A 138 4.62 10.24 2.64
C CYS A 138 5.73 9.42 1.99
N PHE A 139 6.69 10.05 1.30
CA PHE A 139 7.81 9.35 0.67
C PHE A 139 8.79 8.76 1.70
N LEU A 140 8.99 9.42 2.84
CA LEU A 140 9.68 8.83 3.99
C LEU A 140 8.91 7.64 4.57
N GLY A 141 7.59 7.64 4.47
CA GLY A 141 6.69 6.56 4.88
C GLY A 141 6.63 5.35 3.93
N ILE A 142 7.13 5.47 2.69
CA ILE A 142 7.05 4.39 1.68
C ILE A 142 7.56 3.03 2.18
N PRO A 143 8.68 2.92 2.93
CA PRO A 143 9.11 1.64 3.46
C PRO A 143 8.06 0.95 4.35
N PHE A 144 7.33 1.69 5.16
CA PHE A 144 6.26 1.16 6.02
C PHE A 144 5.01 0.78 5.20
N ILE A 145 4.61 1.65 4.25
CA ILE A 145 3.50 1.36 3.33
C ILE A 145 3.80 0.10 2.52
N THR A 146 5.03 -0.05 2.03
CA THR A 146 5.47 -1.24 1.30
C THR A 146 5.47 -2.47 2.20
N ALA A 147 6.00 -2.38 3.42
CA ALA A 147 6.00 -3.47 4.38
C ALA A 147 4.59 -3.98 4.67
N TYR A 148 3.62 -3.07 4.88
CA TYR A 148 2.21 -3.41 5.02
C TYR A 148 1.67 -4.19 3.82
N ASN A 149 1.92 -3.71 2.59
CA ASN A 149 1.46 -4.34 1.36
C ASN A 149 2.09 -5.71 1.13
N ILE A 150 3.38 -5.88 1.46
CA ILE A 150 4.08 -7.18 1.42
C ILE A 150 3.42 -8.17 2.38
N ILE A 151 3.24 -7.78 3.64
CA ILE A 151 2.64 -8.65 4.65
C ILE A 151 1.24 -9.07 4.20
N SER A 152 0.44 -8.13 3.75
CA SER A 152 -0.91 -8.40 3.22
C SER A 152 -0.88 -9.36 2.02
N SER A 153 0.08 -9.20 1.12
CA SER A 153 0.30 -10.05 -0.05
C SER A 153 0.69 -11.48 0.36
N ILE A 154 1.57 -11.62 1.35
CA ILE A 154 1.96 -12.92 1.91
C ILE A 154 0.76 -13.64 2.52
N PHE A 155 -0.04 -12.96 3.35
CA PHE A 155 -1.25 -13.55 3.92
C PHE A 155 -2.25 -13.98 2.85
N ARG A 156 -2.48 -13.14 1.83
CA ARG A 156 -3.34 -13.49 0.68
C ARG A 156 -2.80 -14.72 -0.07
N GLY A 157 -1.49 -14.77 -0.30
CA GLY A 157 -0.84 -15.94 -0.91
C GLY A 157 -0.97 -17.21 -0.07
N MET A 158 -1.04 -17.09 1.26
CA MET A 158 -1.31 -18.21 2.17
C MET A 158 -2.80 -18.61 2.23
N GLY A 159 -3.69 -17.93 1.48
CA GLY A 159 -5.12 -18.19 1.49
C GLY A 159 -5.88 -17.47 2.60
N ASP A 160 -5.24 -16.55 3.30
CA ASP A 160 -5.85 -15.75 4.37
C ASP A 160 -6.10 -14.31 3.91
N SER A 161 -7.33 -14.02 3.46
CA SER A 161 -7.76 -12.67 3.10
C SER A 161 -8.36 -11.89 4.28
N LYS A 162 -8.66 -12.56 5.39
CA LYS A 162 -9.27 -11.93 6.57
C LYS A 162 -8.27 -11.14 7.39
N SER A 163 -7.08 -11.69 7.61
CA SER A 163 -6.05 -10.98 8.39
C SER A 163 -5.67 -9.63 7.78
N PRO A 164 -5.39 -9.50 6.46
CA PRO A 164 -5.20 -8.20 5.82
C PRO A 164 -6.39 -7.25 5.99
N MET A 165 -7.62 -7.74 5.92
CA MET A 165 -8.81 -6.92 6.14
C MET A 165 -8.82 -6.30 7.55
N TYR A 166 -8.48 -7.06 8.58
CA TYR A 166 -8.39 -6.52 9.94
C TYR A 166 -7.26 -5.51 10.09
N PHE A 167 -6.13 -5.70 9.39
CA PHE A 167 -5.03 -4.74 9.41
C PHE A 167 -5.44 -3.42 8.78
N VAL A 168 -6.16 -3.45 7.64
CA VAL A 168 -6.71 -2.25 7.02
C VAL A 168 -7.72 -1.57 7.93
N ALA A 169 -8.65 -2.34 8.52
CA ALA A 169 -9.66 -1.78 9.41
C ALA A 169 -9.01 -1.05 10.61
N ALA A 170 -7.99 -1.65 11.22
CA ALA A 170 -7.24 -1.02 12.28
C ALA A 170 -6.53 0.26 11.80
N ALA A 171 -5.86 0.21 10.63
CA ALA A 171 -5.21 1.38 10.04
C ALA A 171 -6.21 2.51 9.78
N CYS A 172 -7.39 2.20 9.24
CA CYS A 172 -8.44 3.16 8.95
C CYS A 172 -8.92 3.89 10.23
N ILE A 173 -9.19 3.14 11.29
CA ILE A 173 -9.62 3.72 12.58
C ILE A 173 -8.53 4.61 13.15
N VAL A 174 -7.28 4.13 13.17
CA VAL A 174 -6.15 4.90 13.70
C VAL A 174 -5.89 6.14 12.87
N ASN A 175 -5.97 6.06 11.54
CA ASN A 175 -5.79 7.19 10.63
C ASN A 175 -6.84 8.29 10.94
N ILE A 176 -8.13 7.96 10.97
CA ILE A 176 -9.19 8.92 11.27
C ILE A 176 -8.95 9.61 12.62
N ILE A 177 -8.57 8.85 13.66
CA ILE A 177 -8.27 9.41 14.98
C ILE A 177 -7.08 10.36 14.92
N LEU A 178 -6.00 9.97 14.23
CA LEU A 178 -4.80 10.79 14.09
C LEU A 178 -5.05 12.05 13.27
N ASP A 179 -5.89 11.98 12.24
CA ASP A 179 -6.26 13.14 11.43
C ASP A 179 -7.03 14.17 12.26
N TYR A 180 -8.00 13.76 13.08
CA TYR A 180 -8.67 14.67 14.01
C TYR A 180 -7.71 15.29 15.03
N ILE A 181 -6.69 14.56 15.47
CA ILE A 181 -5.67 15.06 16.40
C ILE A 181 -4.73 16.04 15.68
N PHE A 182 -4.15 15.63 14.54
CA PHE A 182 -3.11 16.42 13.87
C PHE A 182 -3.68 17.59 13.08
N ILE A 183 -4.79 17.39 12.37
CA ILE A 183 -5.43 18.44 11.58
C ILE A 183 -6.36 19.27 12.46
N GLY A 184 -7.32 18.63 13.16
CA GLY A 184 -8.33 19.34 13.93
C GLY A 184 -7.82 19.93 15.25
N GLY A 185 -6.92 19.21 15.95
CA GLY A 185 -6.41 19.64 17.26
C GLY A 185 -5.12 20.45 17.20
N LEU A 186 -4.17 20.05 16.36
CA LEU A 186 -2.84 20.67 16.26
C LEU A 186 -2.69 21.60 15.05
N HIS A 187 -3.69 21.70 14.18
CA HIS A 187 -3.70 22.55 12.98
C HIS A 187 -2.43 22.38 12.11
N MET A 188 -2.05 21.12 11.87
CA MET A 188 -0.85 20.79 11.10
C MET A 188 -1.09 20.77 9.59
N GLY A 189 -2.30 21.04 9.11
CA GLY A 189 -2.64 21.09 7.69
C GLY A 189 -2.28 19.80 6.94
N ALA A 190 -1.72 19.96 5.75
CA ALA A 190 -1.30 18.85 4.91
C ALA A 190 -0.23 17.94 5.57
N ALA A 191 0.66 18.50 6.41
CA ALA A 191 1.62 17.71 7.19
C ALA A 191 0.91 16.76 8.16
N GLY A 192 -0.19 17.22 8.79
CA GLY A 192 -1.00 16.40 9.70
C GLY A 192 -1.62 15.21 9.01
N ALA A 193 -2.23 15.40 7.83
CA ALA A 193 -2.78 14.33 7.00
C ALA A 193 -1.71 13.29 6.59
N ALA A 194 -0.54 13.77 6.15
CA ALA A 194 0.57 12.88 5.77
C ALA A 194 1.10 12.06 6.95
N LEU A 195 1.21 12.67 8.14
CA LEU A 195 1.60 11.98 9.37
C LEU A 195 0.53 10.98 9.81
N GLY A 196 -0.75 11.35 9.77
CA GLY A 196 -1.87 10.46 10.07
C GLY A 196 -1.80 9.18 9.23
N THR A 197 -1.65 9.34 7.92
CA THR A 197 -1.50 8.22 6.98
C THR A 197 -0.25 7.38 7.26
N THR A 198 0.91 8.00 7.42
CA THR A 198 2.19 7.28 7.63
C THR A 198 2.22 6.56 8.98
N CYS A 199 1.76 7.20 10.05
CA CYS A 199 1.70 6.60 11.38
C CYS A 199 0.70 5.45 11.45
N SER A 200 -0.50 5.60 10.85
CA SER A 200 -1.51 4.53 10.82
C SER A 200 -1.01 3.29 10.07
N GLN A 201 -0.31 3.47 8.95
CA GLN A 201 0.32 2.36 8.21
C GLN A 201 1.43 1.69 9.04
N THR A 202 2.25 2.48 9.75
CA THR A 202 3.30 1.95 10.62
C THR A 202 2.71 1.12 11.76
N ILE A 203 1.64 1.60 12.40
CA ILE A 203 0.92 0.86 13.46
C ILE A 203 0.34 -0.43 12.87
N SER A 204 -0.24 -0.38 11.68
CA SER A 204 -0.76 -1.56 11.00
C SER A 204 0.32 -2.62 10.73
N VAL A 205 1.52 -2.19 10.33
CA VAL A 205 2.69 -3.09 10.16
C VAL A 205 3.07 -3.74 11.48
N ILE A 206 3.10 -2.98 12.58
CA ILE A 206 3.41 -3.52 13.92
C ILE A 206 2.35 -4.56 14.32
N ILE A 207 1.06 -4.25 14.15
CA ILE A 207 -0.03 -5.19 14.44
C ILE A 207 0.13 -6.46 13.60
N ALA A 208 0.38 -6.31 12.30
CA ALA A 208 0.55 -7.44 11.39
C ALA A 208 1.76 -8.30 11.78
N PHE A 209 2.87 -7.68 12.19
CA PHE A 209 4.06 -8.39 12.68
C PHE A 209 3.79 -9.17 13.97
N VAL A 210 3.08 -8.58 14.93
CA VAL A 210 2.65 -9.27 16.17
C VAL A 210 1.75 -10.47 15.84
N VAL A 211 0.84 -10.31 14.87
CA VAL A 211 -0.03 -11.41 14.43
C VAL A 211 0.79 -12.53 13.79
N ILE A 212 1.78 -12.21 12.95
CA ILE A 212 2.69 -13.21 12.34
C ILE A 212 3.42 -14.00 13.45
N MET A 213 3.96 -13.32 14.46
CA MET A 213 4.68 -13.98 15.54
C MET A 213 3.78 -14.90 16.38
N LYS A 214 2.52 -14.53 16.58
CA LYS A 214 1.56 -15.32 17.35
C LYS A 214 0.90 -16.44 16.55
N LYS A 215 0.73 -16.24 15.25
CA LYS A 215 0.04 -17.18 14.36
C LYS A 215 1.03 -18.23 13.86
N LYS A 216 0.81 -19.49 14.23
CA LYS A 216 1.59 -20.63 13.66
C LYS A 216 1.16 -20.83 12.21
N THR A 217 1.81 -20.15 11.27
CA THR A 217 1.50 -20.22 9.82
C THR A 217 1.89 -21.55 9.17
N GLY A 218 2.45 -22.51 9.91
CA GLY A 218 2.89 -23.79 9.37
C GLY A 218 4.07 -23.70 8.39
N ILE A 219 4.58 -22.50 8.12
CA ILE A 219 5.78 -22.24 7.31
C ILE A 219 6.86 -21.73 8.25
N SER A 220 7.94 -22.49 8.39
CA SER A 220 9.13 -22.07 9.13
C SER A 220 10.06 -21.30 8.20
N LEU A 221 10.31 -20.04 8.50
CA LEU A 221 11.28 -19.21 7.79
C LEU A 221 12.67 -19.42 8.39
N SER A 222 13.66 -19.70 7.56
CA SER A 222 15.07 -19.80 7.94
C SER A 222 15.87 -18.63 7.35
N LYS A 223 17.05 -18.34 7.92
CA LYS A 223 17.93 -17.31 7.36
C LYS A 223 18.32 -17.57 5.88
N ASN A 224 18.31 -18.83 5.46
CA ASN A 224 18.61 -19.20 4.08
C ASN A 224 17.49 -18.83 3.08
N ASP A 225 16.24 -18.65 3.54
CA ASP A 225 15.13 -18.27 2.70
C ASP A 225 15.19 -16.78 2.32
N PHE A 226 15.96 -15.99 3.07
CA PHE A 226 16.27 -14.58 2.78
C PHE A 226 17.51 -14.41 1.88
N LYS A 227 18.07 -15.47 1.31
CA LYS A 227 19.10 -15.36 0.27
C LYS A 227 18.45 -15.07 -1.07
N ILE A 228 19.06 -14.13 -1.83
CA ILE A 228 18.60 -13.75 -3.16
C ILE A 228 18.62 -14.99 -4.08
N ASP A 229 17.44 -15.40 -4.54
CA ASP A 229 17.27 -16.45 -5.54
C ASP A 229 16.74 -15.81 -6.84
N ARG A 230 17.62 -15.67 -7.83
CA ARG A 230 17.31 -15.08 -9.14
C ARG A 230 16.11 -15.73 -9.81
N LYS A 231 15.93 -17.04 -9.65
CA LYS A 231 14.81 -17.77 -10.27
C LYS A 231 13.48 -17.40 -9.62
N THR A 232 13.45 -17.32 -8.29
CA THR A 232 12.27 -16.88 -7.55
C THR A 232 11.96 -15.41 -7.82
N MET A 233 12.96 -14.52 -7.78
CA MET A 233 12.77 -13.10 -8.11
C MET A 233 12.24 -12.88 -9.53
N SER A 234 12.81 -13.62 -10.51
CA SER A 234 12.32 -13.54 -11.90
C SER A 234 10.85 -13.95 -12.02
N ARG A 235 10.41 -14.97 -11.27
CA ARG A 235 8.99 -15.38 -11.28
C ARG A 235 8.08 -14.34 -10.64
N LEU A 236 8.52 -13.74 -9.52
CA LEU A 236 7.79 -12.64 -8.87
C LEU A 236 7.59 -11.47 -9.83
N LEU A 237 8.66 -11.05 -10.49
CA LEU A 237 8.64 -9.91 -11.41
C LEU A 237 7.87 -10.20 -12.71
N LYS A 238 7.96 -11.43 -13.25
CA LYS A 238 7.21 -11.81 -14.47
C LYS A 238 5.69 -11.66 -14.32
N ILE A 239 5.17 -11.85 -13.13
CA ILE A 239 3.73 -11.67 -12.85
C ILE A 239 3.46 -10.25 -12.36
N GLY A 240 4.27 -9.77 -11.41
CA GLY A 240 4.03 -8.48 -10.76
C GLY A 240 4.24 -7.28 -11.67
N VAL A 241 5.26 -7.28 -12.53
CA VAL A 241 5.56 -6.13 -13.41
C VAL A 241 4.43 -5.85 -14.40
N PRO A 242 3.89 -6.82 -15.15
CA PRO A 242 2.76 -6.56 -16.05
C PRO A 242 1.54 -5.99 -15.32
N VAL A 243 1.22 -6.52 -14.12
CA VAL A 243 0.08 -6.03 -13.33
C VAL A 243 0.35 -4.60 -12.85
N ALA A 244 1.54 -4.33 -12.30
CA ALA A 244 1.93 -3.00 -11.85
C ALA A 244 1.90 -1.96 -12.98
N LEU A 245 2.35 -2.32 -14.18
CA LEU A 245 2.29 -1.47 -15.35
C LEU A 245 0.86 -1.22 -15.81
N GLN A 246 0.01 -2.25 -15.84
CA GLN A 246 -1.40 -2.12 -16.18
C GLN A 246 -2.09 -1.12 -15.24
N ASP A 247 -1.94 -1.32 -13.94
CA ASP A 247 -2.54 -0.47 -12.92
C ASP A 247 -1.94 0.94 -12.96
N GLY A 248 -0.62 1.05 -13.16
CA GLY A 248 0.07 2.32 -13.32
C GLY A 248 -0.43 3.14 -14.51
N PHE A 249 -0.63 2.53 -15.68
CA PHE A 249 -1.17 3.21 -16.85
C PHE A 249 -2.60 3.71 -16.64
N ILE A 250 -3.43 2.97 -15.92
CA ILE A 250 -4.78 3.42 -15.54
C ILE A 250 -4.68 4.67 -14.67
N GLN A 251 -3.80 4.69 -13.68
CA GLN A 251 -3.61 5.85 -12.80
C GLN A 251 -3.03 7.06 -13.55
N ILE A 252 -2.10 6.85 -14.46
CA ILE A 252 -1.57 7.93 -15.32
C ILE A 252 -2.69 8.59 -16.12
N ALA A 253 -3.64 7.82 -16.66
CA ALA A 253 -4.78 8.38 -17.37
C ALA A 253 -5.64 9.29 -16.46
N PHE A 254 -5.89 8.89 -15.21
CA PHE A 254 -6.58 9.73 -14.23
C PHE A 254 -5.78 10.99 -13.86
N ILE A 255 -4.46 10.88 -13.67
CA ILE A 255 -3.57 12.02 -13.41
C ILE A 255 -3.62 13.02 -14.57
N ILE A 256 -3.57 12.56 -15.82
CA ILE A 256 -3.68 13.45 -16.99
C ILE A 256 -4.99 14.22 -16.97
N ILE A 257 -6.10 13.58 -16.63
CA ILE A 257 -7.40 14.24 -16.49
C ILE A 257 -7.34 15.33 -15.41
N THR A 258 -6.76 15.02 -14.25
CA THR A 258 -6.59 15.97 -13.14
C THR A 258 -5.71 17.16 -13.55
N VAL A 259 -4.59 16.90 -14.23
CA VAL A 259 -3.70 17.98 -14.74
C VAL A 259 -4.45 18.90 -15.72
N ILE A 260 -5.28 18.34 -16.62
CA ILE A 260 -6.10 19.13 -17.55
C ILE A 260 -7.13 19.96 -16.78
N ALA A 261 -7.78 19.37 -15.77
CA ALA A 261 -8.74 20.09 -14.94
C ALA A 261 -8.07 21.24 -14.16
N ASN A 262 -6.92 20.97 -13.52
CA ASN A 262 -6.16 21.99 -12.80
C ASN A 262 -5.75 23.18 -13.70
N ARG A 263 -5.34 22.90 -14.94
CA ARG A 263 -4.98 23.95 -15.92
C ARG A 263 -6.15 24.80 -16.39
N ARG A 264 -7.37 24.27 -16.29
CA ARG A 264 -8.59 25.00 -16.65
C ARG A 264 -9.22 25.76 -15.48
N GLY A 265 -8.69 25.61 -14.27
CA GLY A 265 -9.20 26.27 -13.07
C GLY A 265 -10.56 25.73 -12.60
N LEU A 266 -10.82 24.45 -12.87
CA LEU A 266 -12.01 23.73 -12.38
C LEU A 266 -11.72 23.01 -11.08
#